data_ad106509d2221becd810e437aaf8735f
#
_entry.id   ad106509d2221becd810e437aaf8735f
#
_cell.length_a   1.000
_cell.length_b   1.000
_cell.length_c   1.000
_cell.angle_alpha   90.00
_cell.angle_beta   90.00
_cell.angle_gamma   90.00
#
_symmetry.space_group_name_H-M   'P 1'
#
loop_
_entity.id
_entity.type
_entity.pdbx_description
1 polymer ?
#
loop_
_entity_poly.entity_id
_entity_poly.type
_entity_poly.pdbx_seq_one_letter_code
_entity_poly.pdbx_strand_id
1 'polypeptide(L)'
;MMKKAILLLSLSFVMLVITSFVYRNDVNIWLIGDSTMAPKSVKAYPELGWGEGLADFVTKKTKVHNHAVNGRSSLSFINEGRWQSVFDSLQKGDYVIIQFGHNDEKTDTTRHTEPFGSFKQNIQKFIDEARKKGAIPIVCSSIVRRHFDAEGNLKDTHGDYITATEQIARETKTPYVNMEALTRQLVSDLGPEKSKDIFLFTDTKQDSTHLNVAGAGIVAGLFVEEAKAQRLPIASIFK
;
A
#
# COMPACT_ATOMS: atom_id res chain seq x y z
N MET A 1 -4.15 -45.67 -41.83
CA MET A 1 -3.03 -44.84 -41.41
C MET A 1 -3.42 -43.37 -41.25
N MET A 2 -4.21 -42.75 -42.12
CA MET A 2 -4.61 -41.33 -42.03
C MET A 2 -5.38 -40.95 -40.74
N LYS A 3 -6.32 -41.79 -40.26
CA LYS A 3 -7.10 -41.48 -39.04
C LYS A 3 -6.26 -41.42 -37.76
N LYS A 4 -5.17 -42.22 -37.65
CA LYS A 4 -4.24 -42.16 -36.50
C LYS A 4 -3.33 -40.92 -36.54
N ALA A 5 -2.96 -40.43 -37.72
CA ALA A 5 -2.17 -39.23 -37.90
C ALA A 5 -2.96 -37.94 -37.52
N ILE A 6 -4.25 -37.90 -37.89
CA ILE A 6 -5.14 -36.78 -37.54
C ILE A 6 -5.39 -36.73 -36.04
N LEU A 7 -5.54 -37.88 -35.36
CA LEU A 7 -5.72 -37.92 -33.89
C LEU A 7 -4.47 -37.47 -33.16
N LEU A 8 -3.27 -37.82 -33.63
CA LEU A 8 -2.00 -37.36 -33.02
C LEU A 8 -1.77 -35.85 -33.23
N LEU A 9 -2.14 -35.31 -34.40
CA LEU A 9 -2.05 -33.87 -34.67
C LEU A 9 -3.04 -33.07 -33.81
N SER A 10 -4.27 -33.56 -33.58
CA SER A 10 -5.24 -32.91 -32.72
C SER A 10 -4.84 -32.94 -31.23
N LEU A 11 -4.25 -34.05 -30.77
CA LEU A 11 -3.72 -34.11 -29.38
C LEU A 11 -2.53 -33.17 -29.17
N SER A 12 -1.63 -33.05 -30.15
CA SER A 12 -0.49 -32.13 -30.09
C SER A 12 -0.93 -30.69 -30.11
N PHE A 13 -1.98 -30.33 -30.83
CA PHE A 13 -2.55 -28.98 -30.85
C PHE A 13 -3.24 -28.62 -29.54
N VAL A 14 -3.97 -29.56 -28.95
CA VAL A 14 -4.58 -29.35 -27.60
C VAL A 14 -3.51 -29.24 -26.53
N MET A 15 -2.41 -29.99 -26.58
CA MET A 15 -1.29 -29.87 -25.65
C MET A 15 -0.55 -28.53 -25.81
N LEU A 16 -0.41 -28.03 -27.05
CA LEU A 16 0.20 -26.70 -27.31
C LEU A 16 -0.65 -25.55 -26.78
N VAL A 17 -1.98 -25.66 -26.83
CA VAL A 17 -2.90 -24.65 -26.27
C VAL A 17 -2.90 -24.68 -24.74
N ILE A 18 -2.70 -25.82 -24.11
CA ILE A 18 -2.63 -25.93 -22.65
C ILE A 18 -1.28 -25.39 -22.11
N THR A 19 -0.19 -25.51 -22.88
CA THR A 19 1.12 -25.01 -22.48
C THR A 19 1.28 -23.49 -22.68
N SER A 20 0.36 -22.82 -23.35
CA SER A 20 0.36 -21.36 -23.51
C SER A 20 -0.18 -20.59 -22.31
N PHE A 21 -0.60 -21.24 -21.22
CA PHE A 21 -0.69 -20.60 -19.93
C PHE A 21 0.74 -20.32 -19.44
N VAL A 22 1.28 -19.19 -19.86
CA VAL A 22 2.54 -18.67 -19.35
C VAL A 22 2.41 -18.61 -17.83
N TYR A 23 3.08 -19.52 -17.15
CA TYR A 23 3.23 -19.46 -15.69
C TYR A 23 4.03 -18.18 -15.41
N ARG A 24 3.34 -17.11 -15.05
CA ARG A 24 3.99 -15.86 -14.68
C ARG A 24 4.74 -16.11 -13.37
N ASN A 25 6.06 -16.21 -13.46
CA ASN A 25 6.92 -16.41 -12.28
C ASN A 25 7.14 -15.13 -11.47
N ASP A 26 6.82 -13.95 -12.05
CA ASP A 26 7.05 -12.65 -11.44
C ASP A 26 5.74 -12.11 -10.88
N VAL A 27 5.77 -11.72 -9.61
CA VAL A 27 4.66 -11.07 -8.92
C VAL A 27 4.96 -9.58 -8.81
N ASN A 28 3.98 -8.72 -9.12
CA ASN A 28 4.13 -7.28 -8.88
C ASN A 28 3.33 -6.86 -7.64
N ILE A 29 3.91 -5.94 -6.89
CA ILE A 29 3.25 -5.18 -5.84
C ILE A 29 3.11 -3.74 -6.35
N TRP A 30 1.88 -3.25 -6.39
CA TRP A 30 1.55 -1.87 -6.74
C TRP A 30 1.18 -1.13 -5.46
N LEU A 31 1.89 -0.05 -5.16
CA LEU A 31 1.62 0.79 -4.00
C LEU A 31 0.91 2.06 -4.47
N ILE A 32 -0.25 2.34 -3.91
CA ILE A 32 -0.97 3.60 -4.12
C ILE A 32 -1.23 4.27 -2.77
N GLY A 33 -0.95 5.56 -2.69
CA GLY A 33 -1.03 6.27 -1.42
C GLY A 33 -0.48 7.69 -1.49
N ASP A 34 -0.23 8.22 -0.31
CA ASP A 34 0.22 9.59 -0.08
C ASP A 34 1.74 9.69 0.17
N SER A 35 2.17 10.83 0.75
CA SER A 35 3.58 11.14 1.00
C SER A 35 4.26 10.20 1.99
N THR A 36 3.54 9.54 2.88
CA THR A 36 4.12 8.65 3.89
C THR A 36 4.59 7.32 3.27
N MET A 37 4.01 6.95 2.12
CA MET A 37 4.37 5.77 1.33
C MET A 37 5.23 6.12 0.11
N ALA A 38 5.15 7.36 -0.40
CA ALA A 38 5.67 7.77 -1.71
C ALA A 38 7.20 7.69 -1.82
N PRO A 39 7.71 7.43 -3.03
CA PRO A 39 9.14 7.57 -3.33
C PRO A 39 9.59 9.03 -3.16
N LYS A 40 10.85 9.20 -2.76
CA LYS A 40 11.44 10.51 -2.52
C LYS A 40 12.58 10.80 -3.48
N SER A 41 12.69 12.06 -3.86
CA SER A 41 13.87 12.49 -4.64
C SER A 41 15.13 12.47 -3.78
N VAL A 42 16.28 12.30 -4.41
CA VAL A 42 17.59 12.34 -3.71
C VAL A 42 17.77 13.63 -2.90
N LYS A 43 17.18 14.75 -3.35
CA LYS A 43 17.25 16.04 -2.65
C LYS A 43 16.46 16.07 -1.34
N ALA A 44 15.52 15.14 -1.16
CA ALA A 44 14.73 15.05 0.05
C ALA A 44 15.41 14.21 1.16
N TYR A 45 16.55 13.58 0.86
CA TYR A 45 17.27 12.76 1.84
C TYR A 45 17.48 13.54 3.16
N PRO A 46 17.26 12.94 4.33
CA PRO A 46 16.97 11.53 4.59
C PRO A 46 15.48 11.13 4.60
N GLU A 47 14.58 11.96 4.06
CA GLU A 47 13.15 11.60 3.94
C GLU A 47 12.98 10.39 3.03
N LEU A 48 12.19 9.38 3.50
CA LEU A 48 11.86 8.18 2.74
C LEU A 48 10.42 7.75 3.05
N GLY A 49 9.67 7.33 2.03
CA GLY A 49 8.37 6.71 2.25
C GLY A 49 8.52 5.21 2.58
N TRP A 50 7.68 4.67 3.45
CA TRP A 50 7.77 3.27 3.84
C TRP A 50 7.57 2.30 2.64
N GLY A 51 6.87 2.76 1.59
CA GLY A 51 6.74 1.98 0.35
C GLY A 51 8.07 1.73 -0.37
N GLU A 52 9.07 2.60 -0.21
CA GLU A 52 10.43 2.35 -0.73
C GLU A 52 11.15 1.31 0.14
N GLY A 53 10.99 1.40 1.47
CA GLY A 53 11.54 0.41 2.40
C GLY A 53 11.02 -1.01 2.17
N LEU A 54 9.81 -1.17 1.60
CA LEU A 54 9.23 -2.48 1.31
C LEU A 54 10.04 -3.30 0.28
N ALA A 55 10.78 -2.63 -0.60
CA ALA A 55 11.59 -3.30 -1.61
C ALA A 55 12.68 -4.21 -1.01
N ASP A 56 13.14 -3.90 0.19
CA ASP A 56 14.17 -4.69 0.89
C ASP A 56 13.63 -6.03 1.43
N PHE A 57 12.32 -6.16 1.57
CA PHE A 57 11.68 -7.34 2.14
C PHE A 57 11.18 -8.35 1.10
N VAL A 58 11.16 -7.98 -0.17
CA VAL A 58 10.63 -8.87 -1.22
C VAL A 58 11.70 -9.77 -1.83
N THR A 59 11.28 -10.91 -2.36
CA THR A 59 12.16 -11.82 -3.10
C THR A 59 12.58 -11.22 -4.46
N LYS A 60 13.64 -11.73 -5.07
CA LYS A 60 14.15 -11.26 -6.37
C LYS A 60 13.15 -11.41 -7.53
N LYS A 61 12.12 -12.26 -7.36
CA LYS A 61 11.04 -12.48 -8.35
C LYS A 61 9.88 -11.50 -8.20
N THR A 62 9.93 -10.62 -7.20
CA THR A 62 8.87 -9.65 -6.91
C THR A 62 9.35 -8.25 -7.25
N LYS A 63 8.53 -7.50 -7.99
CA LYS A 63 8.77 -6.10 -8.32
C LYS A 63 7.82 -5.22 -7.52
N VAL A 64 8.35 -4.18 -6.89
CA VAL A 64 7.57 -3.15 -6.20
C VAL A 64 7.46 -1.92 -7.10
N HIS A 65 6.24 -1.57 -7.49
CA HIS A 65 5.91 -0.38 -8.26
C HIS A 65 5.25 0.64 -7.33
N ASN A 66 6.04 1.59 -6.85
CA ASN A 66 5.53 2.60 -5.92
C ASN A 66 4.97 3.80 -6.70
N HIS A 67 3.64 3.87 -6.79
CA HIS A 67 2.87 4.94 -7.43
C HIS A 67 2.29 5.95 -6.42
N ALA A 68 2.59 5.80 -5.13
CA ALA A 68 2.20 6.79 -4.12
C ALA A 68 2.82 8.15 -4.42
N VAL A 69 2.11 9.24 -4.10
CA VAL A 69 2.55 10.60 -4.46
C VAL A 69 2.31 11.58 -3.30
N ASN A 70 3.33 12.40 -3.05
CA ASN A 70 3.28 13.42 -2.01
C ASN A 70 2.04 14.32 -2.14
N GLY A 71 1.32 14.52 -1.03
CA GLY A 71 0.20 15.45 -0.95
C GLY A 71 -1.11 14.95 -1.60
N ARG A 72 -1.19 13.70 -2.05
CA ARG A 72 -2.40 13.17 -2.69
C ARG A 72 -3.33 12.51 -1.68
N SER A 73 -4.59 12.89 -1.76
CA SER A 73 -5.72 12.18 -1.16
C SER A 73 -6.23 11.11 -2.13
N SER A 74 -7.14 10.25 -1.67
CA SER A 74 -7.83 9.30 -2.54
C SER A 74 -8.55 10.01 -3.71
N LEU A 75 -9.17 11.16 -3.43
CA LEU A 75 -9.87 11.99 -4.42
C LEU A 75 -8.90 12.55 -5.47
N SER A 76 -7.85 13.26 -5.04
CA SER A 76 -6.91 13.87 -5.99
C SER A 76 -6.14 12.82 -6.78
N PHE A 77 -5.85 11.65 -6.20
CA PHE A 77 -5.22 10.53 -6.90
C PHE A 77 -6.08 10.01 -8.06
N ILE A 78 -7.41 9.96 -7.88
CA ILE A 78 -8.36 9.61 -8.94
C ILE A 78 -8.44 10.73 -9.98
N ASN A 79 -8.66 11.97 -9.55
CA ASN A 79 -8.92 13.10 -10.44
C ASN A 79 -7.73 13.46 -11.34
N GLU A 80 -6.51 13.20 -10.87
CA GLU A 80 -5.27 13.37 -11.64
C GLU A 80 -4.98 12.19 -12.61
N GLY A 81 -5.86 11.21 -12.71
CA GLY A 81 -5.68 10.03 -13.58
C GLY A 81 -4.59 9.06 -13.10
N ARG A 82 -4.06 9.23 -11.88
CA ARG A 82 -2.97 8.38 -11.33
C ARG A 82 -3.43 6.95 -11.13
N TRP A 83 -4.63 6.77 -10.61
CA TRP A 83 -5.23 5.45 -10.50
C TRP A 83 -5.40 4.76 -11.85
N GLN A 84 -5.84 5.50 -12.87
CA GLN A 84 -6.04 4.93 -14.21
C GLN A 84 -4.74 4.33 -14.76
N SER A 85 -3.61 5.02 -14.57
CA SER A 85 -2.29 4.51 -14.98
C SER A 85 -1.92 3.19 -14.30
N VAL A 86 -2.22 3.05 -13.00
CA VAL A 86 -2.01 1.79 -12.27
C VAL A 86 -2.97 0.72 -12.78
N PHE A 87 -4.26 1.03 -12.85
CA PHE A 87 -5.31 0.11 -13.30
C PHE A 87 -5.01 -0.49 -14.67
N ASP A 88 -4.55 0.32 -15.63
CA ASP A 88 -4.23 -0.15 -16.98
C ASP A 88 -3.09 -1.17 -16.99
N SER A 89 -2.17 -1.04 -16.03
CA SER A 89 -0.97 -1.88 -15.90
C SER A 89 -1.19 -3.17 -15.10
N LEU A 90 -2.25 -3.22 -14.27
CA LEU A 90 -2.55 -4.37 -13.42
C LEU A 90 -2.79 -5.65 -14.22
N GLN A 91 -2.29 -6.75 -13.67
CA GLN A 91 -2.48 -8.09 -14.21
C GLN A 91 -2.98 -9.04 -13.11
N LYS A 92 -3.56 -10.16 -13.55
CA LYS A 92 -4.02 -11.22 -12.64
C LYS A 92 -2.88 -11.72 -11.76
N GLY A 93 -3.12 -11.76 -10.45
CA GLY A 93 -2.15 -12.21 -9.44
C GLY A 93 -1.23 -11.12 -8.91
N ASP A 94 -1.31 -9.88 -9.42
CA ASP A 94 -0.64 -8.72 -8.81
C ASP A 94 -1.28 -8.37 -7.46
N TYR A 95 -0.52 -7.72 -6.58
CA TYR A 95 -1.04 -7.14 -5.34
C TYR A 95 -1.15 -5.63 -5.48
N VAL A 96 -2.19 -5.04 -4.86
CA VAL A 96 -2.35 -3.59 -4.77
C VAL A 96 -2.47 -3.21 -3.31
N ILE A 97 -1.48 -2.52 -2.76
CA ILE A 97 -1.50 -2.00 -1.38
C ILE A 97 -1.99 -0.56 -1.43
N ILE A 98 -3.07 -0.28 -0.70
CA ILE A 98 -3.84 0.96 -0.76
C ILE A 98 -3.73 1.65 0.61
N GLN A 99 -3.13 2.85 0.68
CA GLN A 99 -3.07 3.66 1.90
C GLN A 99 -3.35 5.12 1.60
N PHE A 100 -4.47 5.64 2.09
CA PHE A 100 -4.86 7.04 2.03
C PHE A 100 -5.43 7.49 3.38
N GLY A 101 -5.61 8.81 3.56
CA GLY A 101 -6.17 9.43 4.75
C GLY A 101 -5.52 10.76 5.09
N HIS A 102 -4.18 10.83 5.19
CA HIS A 102 -3.43 12.03 5.59
C HIS A 102 -3.79 13.31 4.83
N ASN A 103 -4.22 13.19 3.58
CA ASN A 103 -4.62 14.34 2.77
C ASN A 103 -6.14 14.40 2.55
N ASP A 104 -6.84 13.30 2.69
CA ASP A 104 -8.29 13.24 2.65
C ASP A 104 -8.94 14.06 3.77
N GLU A 105 -8.29 14.12 4.93
CA GLU A 105 -8.71 14.93 6.09
C GLU A 105 -8.44 16.43 5.95
N LYS A 106 -7.73 16.90 4.91
CA LYS A 106 -7.48 18.32 4.68
C LYS A 106 -8.78 19.02 4.28
N THR A 107 -8.92 20.29 4.65
CA THR A 107 -10.14 21.06 4.44
C THR A 107 -10.27 21.66 3.05
N ASP A 108 -9.23 21.57 2.21
CA ASP A 108 -9.30 22.11 0.84
C ASP A 108 -10.08 21.18 -0.10
N THR A 109 -10.85 21.77 -0.99
CA THR A 109 -11.79 21.08 -1.88
C THR A 109 -11.14 20.14 -2.90
N THR A 110 -9.84 20.27 -3.13
CA THR A 110 -9.12 19.44 -4.10
C THR A 110 -8.70 18.08 -3.51
N ARG A 111 -8.65 17.99 -2.17
CA ARG A 111 -8.19 16.80 -1.45
C ARG A 111 -9.24 16.23 -0.50
N HIS A 112 -10.06 17.10 0.09
CA HIS A 112 -11.02 16.71 1.12
C HIS A 112 -11.98 15.63 0.64
N THR A 113 -12.25 14.67 1.52
CA THR A 113 -13.28 13.65 1.37
C THR A 113 -14.02 13.47 2.68
N GLU A 114 -15.28 13.05 2.63
CA GLU A 114 -16.03 12.66 3.80
C GLU A 114 -15.69 11.22 4.19
N PRO A 115 -15.28 10.93 5.45
CA PRO A 115 -14.78 9.63 5.85
C PRO A 115 -15.70 8.46 5.49
N PHE A 116 -16.99 8.55 5.88
CA PHE A 116 -18.00 7.53 5.63
C PHE A 116 -18.74 7.70 4.30
N GLY A 117 -18.38 8.72 3.53
CA GLY A 117 -18.94 9.07 2.23
C GLY A 117 -17.94 8.84 1.09
N SER A 118 -17.44 9.94 0.52
CA SER A 118 -16.58 9.92 -0.67
C SER A 118 -15.25 9.20 -0.45
N PHE A 119 -14.67 9.23 0.77
CA PHE A 119 -13.46 8.46 1.07
C PHE A 119 -13.70 6.95 0.91
N LYS A 120 -14.72 6.40 1.57
CA LYS A 120 -15.09 4.99 1.43
C LYS A 120 -15.37 4.61 -0.02
N GLN A 121 -16.08 5.45 -0.76
CA GLN A 121 -16.38 5.23 -2.18
C GLN A 121 -15.11 5.17 -3.03
N ASN A 122 -14.14 6.03 -2.77
CA ASN A 122 -12.86 6.03 -3.47
C ASN A 122 -12.05 4.74 -3.16
N ILE A 123 -11.98 4.35 -1.88
CA ILE A 123 -11.29 3.10 -1.49
C ILE A 123 -11.99 1.89 -2.12
N GLN A 124 -13.32 1.84 -2.09
CA GLN A 124 -14.09 0.78 -2.74
C GLN A 124 -13.80 0.70 -4.24
N LYS A 125 -13.75 1.84 -4.94
CA LYS A 125 -13.38 1.90 -6.36
C LYS A 125 -12.03 1.23 -6.62
N PHE A 126 -11.01 1.54 -5.83
CA PHE A 126 -9.68 0.91 -5.97
C PHE A 126 -9.75 -0.61 -5.77
N ILE A 127 -10.50 -1.07 -4.76
CA ILE A 127 -10.68 -2.50 -4.46
C ILE A 127 -11.36 -3.22 -5.63
N ASP A 128 -12.50 -2.70 -6.08
CA ASP A 128 -13.33 -3.35 -7.10
C ASP A 128 -12.63 -3.40 -8.45
N GLU A 129 -11.96 -2.32 -8.83
CA GLU A 129 -11.23 -2.24 -10.09
C GLU A 129 -9.96 -3.10 -10.06
N ALA A 130 -9.23 -3.18 -8.93
CA ALA A 130 -8.13 -4.13 -8.79
C ALA A 130 -8.62 -5.58 -8.98
N ARG A 131 -9.72 -5.96 -8.31
CA ARG A 131 -10.34 -7.29 -8.45
C ARG A 131 -10.82 -7.57 -9.88
N LYS A 132 -11.33 -6.57 -10.58
CA LYS A 132 -11.75 -6.70 -11.99
C LYS A 132 -10.59 -7.08 -12.90
N LYS A 133 -9.37 -6.68 -12.56
CA LYS A 133 -8.14 -7.11 -13.25
C LYS A 133 -7.59 -8.46 -12.75
N GLY A 134 -8.21 -9.05 -11.72
CA GLY A 134 -7.72 -10.26 -11.06
C GLY A 134 -6.54 -10.00 -10.12
N ALA A 135 -6.28 -8.74 -9.77
CA ALA A 135 -5.31 -8.35 -8.75
C ALA A 135 -5.91 -8.49 -7.35
N ILE A 136 -5.07 -8.58 -6.35
CA ILE A 136 -5.41 -8.80 -4.95
C ILE A 136 -5.19 -7.49 -4.17
N PRO A 137 -6.27 -6.75 -3.83
CA PRO A 137 -6.14 -5.54 -3.03
C PRO A 137 -5.87 -5.86 -1.56
N ILE A 138 -5.07 -5.02 -0.91
CA ILE A 138 -4.82 -4.99 0.53
C ILE A 138 -4.99 -3.53 0.98
N VAL A 139 -5.87 -3.31 1.94
CA VAL A 139 -6.14 -1.96 2.47
C VAL A 139 -5.33 -1.74 3.73
N CYS A 140 -4.70 -0.58 3.82
CA CYS A 140 -3.95 -0.14 5.00
C CYS A 140 -4.56 1.17 5.54
N SER A 141 -4.66 1.29 6.86
CA SER A 141 -4.87 2.60 7.48
C SER A 141 -3.65 3.49 7.33
N SER A 142 -3.82 4.80 7.51
CA SER A 142 -2.70 5.74 7.63
C SER A 142 -1.77 5.34 8.78
N ILE A 143 -0.48 5.63 8.66
CA ILE A 143 0.44 5.57 9.80
C ILE A 143 0.20 6.78 10.71
N VAL A 144 0.61 6.71 11.99
CA VAL A 144 0.44 7.83 12.92
C VAL A 144 1.31 9.03 12.55
N ARG A 145 0.87 10.23 12.98
CA ARG A 145 1.76 11.38 13.14
C ARG A 145 2.36 11.37 14.54
N ARG A 146 3.59 11.81 14.65
CA ARG A 146 4.30 11.94 15.93
C ARG A 146 3.85 13.21 16.67
N HIS A 147 2.57 13.27 17.01
CA HIS A 147 2.00 14.39 17.75
C HIS A 147 1.66 13.94 19.18
N PHE A 148 2.47 14.36 20.14
CA PHE A 148 2.24 14.11 21.55
C PHE A 148 1.52 15.29 22.21
N ASP A 149 0.73 15.01 23.26
CA ASP A 149 0.20 16.03 24.17
C ASP A 149 1.23 16.40 25.24
N ALA A 150 0.84 17.28 26.17
CA ALA A 150 1.71 17.74 27.25
C ALA A 150 2.03 16.62 28.26
N GLU A 151 1.18 15.62 28.33
CA GLU A 151 1.31 14.46 29.22
C GLU A 151 2.13 13.32 28.56
N GLY A 152 2.55 13.50 27.31
CA GLY A 152 3.33 12.52 26.56
C GLY A 152 2.53 11.41 25.90
N ASN A 153 1.21 11.56 25.76
CA ASN A 153 0.37 10.63 25.03
C ASN A 153 0.32 10.97 23.54
N LEU A 154 0.33 9.98 22.68
CA LEU A 154 0.22 10.17 21.24
C LEU A 154 -1.23 10.48 20.83
N LYS A 155 -1.43 11.66 20.24
CA LYS A 155 -2.75 12.13 19.79
C LYS A 155 -3.29 11.30 18.64
N ASP A 156 -4.60 11.12 18.59
CA ASP A 156 -5.29 10.73 17.37
C ASP A 156 -5.37 11.95 16.44
N THR A 157 -4.87 11.78 15.22
CA THR A 157 -4.86 12.84 14.20
C THR A 157 -5.60 12.45 12.94
N HIS A 158 -6.18 11.25 12.88
CA HIS A 158 -6.87 10.72 11.70
C HIS A 158 -8.36 10.45 11.92
N GLY A 159 -8.78 10.30 13.21
CA GLY A 159 -10.17 10.16 13.57
C GLY A 159 -10.95 9.15 12.73
N ASP A 160 -12.07 9.57 12.19
CA ASP A 160 -13.00 8.74 11.45
C ASP A 160 -12.43 8.10 10.18
N TYR A 161 -11.32 8.60 9.62
CA TYR A 161 -10.69 7.98 8.44
C TYR A 161 -10.12 6.60 8.73
N ILE A 162 -9.61 6.35 9.95
CA ILE A 162 -9.15 5.01 10.37
C ILE A 162 -10.34 4.05 10.44
N THR A 163 -11.41 4.48 11.11
CA THR A 163 -12.66 3.72 11.23
C THR A 163 -13.27 3.42 9.85
N ALA A 164 -13.33 4.41 8.97
CA ALA A 164 -13.87 4.26 7.62
C ALA A 164 -13.04 3.28 6.77
N THR A 165 -11.70 3.31 6.93
CA THR A 165 -10.79 2.37 6.25
C THR A 165 -11.04 0.93 6.70
N GLU A 166 -11.17 0.69 8.00
CA GLU A 166 -11.48 -0.63 8.55
C GLU A 166 -12.86 -1.11 8.10
N GLN A 167 -13.87 -0.24 8.15
CA GLN A 167 -15.23 -0.58 7.73
C GLN A 167 -15.30 -1.00 6.28
N ILE A 168 -14.70 -0.24 5.35
CA ILE A 168 -14.74 -0.60 3.92
C ILE A 168 -13.99 -1.89 3.64
N ALA A 169 -12.87 -2.15 4.31
CA ALA A 169 -12.14 -3.40 4.19
C ALA A 169 -13.01 -4.59 4.64
N ARG A 170 -13.72 -4.46 5.78
CA ARG A 170 -14.63 -5.47 6.31
C ARG A 170 -15.83 -5.69 5.38
N GLU A 171 -16.50 -4.63 4.94
CA GLU A 171 -17.68 -4.68 4.06
C GLU A 171 -17.36 -5.37 2.74
N THR A 172 -16.19 -5.10 2.19
CA THR A 172 -15.72 -5.69 0.92
C THR A 172 -14.96 -7.01 1.10
N LYS A 173 -14.79 -7.47 2.34
CA LYS A 173 -13.98 -8.67 2.67
C LYS A 173 -12.57 -8.58 2.07
N THR A 174 -11.96 -7.39 2.15
CA THR A 174 -10.60 -7.13 1.67
C THR A 174 -9.62 -7.29 2.83
N PRO A 175 -8.45 -7.94 2.64
CA PRO A 175 -7.38 -7.94 3.63
C PRO A 175 -7.08 -6.54 4.14
N TYR A 176 -6.98 -6.38 5.47
CA TYR A 176 -6.73 -5.11 6.13
C TYR A 176 -5.52 -5.19 7.04
N VAL A 177 -4.62 -4.22 6.92
CA VAL A 177 -3.49 -4.04 7.83
C VAL A 177 -3.66 -2.71 8.57
N ASN A 178 -3.84 -2.79 9.89
CA ASN A 178 -3.99 -1.59 10.72
C ASN A 178 -2.63 -0.93 11.00
N MET A 179 -2.12 -0.22 10.00
CA MET A 179 -0.82 0.48 10.12
C MET A 179 -0.85 1.57 11.19
N GLU A 180 -2.03 2.15 11.45
CA GLU A 180 -2.19 3.13 12.54
C GLU A 180 -1.88 2.48 13.88
N ALA A 181 -2.51 1.36 14.21
CA ALA A 181 -2.28 0.67 15.47
C ALA A 181 -0.84 0.19 15.63
N LEU A 182 -0.24 -0.37 14.58
CA LEU A 182 1.15 -0.83 14.59
C LEU A 182 2.14 0.32 14.83
N THR A 183 1.97 1.42 14.11
CA THR A 183 2.86 2.57 14.25
C THR A 183 2.58 3.36 15.52
N ARG A 184 1.33 3.39 16.01
CA ARG A 184 0.98 3.95 17.32
C ARG A 184 1.70 3.23 18.45
N GLN A 185 1.68 1.89 18.45
CA GLN A 185 2.40 1.10 19.44
C GLN A 185 3.90 1.42 19.38
N LEU A 186 4.51 1.36 18.21
CA LEU A 186 5.93 1.66 18.02
C LEU A 186 6.30 3.07 18.55
N VAL A 187 5.53 4.09 18.13
CA VAL A 187 5.84 5.50 18.49
C VAL A 187 5.60 5.77 19.97
N SER A 188 4.56 5.14 20.56
CA SER A 188 4.28 5.25 21.99
C SER A 188 5.38 4.59 22.84
N ASP A 189 5.86 3.41 22.44
CA ASP A 189 6.95 2.70 23.13
C ASP A 189 8.28 3.45 23.07
N LEU A 190 8.56 4.13 21.96
CA LEU A 190 9.73 5.00 21.80
C LEU A 190 9.60 6.30 22.62
N GLY A 191 8.37 6.78 22.81
CA GLY A 191 8.08 8.04 23.46
C GLY A 191 8.52 9.27 22.68
N PRO A 192 8.29 10.49 23.25
CA PRO A 192 8.49 11.77 22.54
C PRO A 192 9.92 11.98 22.04
N GLU A 193 10.94 11.54 22.75
CA GLU A 193 12.32 11.82 22.35
C GLU A 193 12.85 10.80 21.33
N LYS A 194 12.82 9.50 21.65
CA LYS A 194 13.39 8.47 20.76
C LYS A 194 12.64 8.31 19.45
N SER A 195 11.33 8.62 19.42
CA SER A 195 10.58 8.57 18.15
C SER A 195 11.06 9.58 17.11
N LYS A 196 11.82 10.61 17.50
CA LYS A 196 12.47 11.51 16.53
C LYS A 196 13.42 10.75 15.60
N ASP A 197 14.04 9.68 16.07
CA ASP A 197 15.03 8.91 15.34
C ASP A 197 14.45 8.17 14.11
N ILE A 198 13.14 8.02 14.04
CA ILE A 198 12.43 7.37 12.93
C ILE A 198 11.59 8.33 12.09
N PHE A 199 11.40 9.57 12.54
CA PHE A 199 10.76 10.63 11.75
C PHE A 199 11.81 11.57 11.15
N LEU A 200 11.35 12.50 10.30
CA LEU A 200 12.24 13.43 9.60
C LEU A 200 12.66 14.60 10.50
N PHE A 201 13.51 14.30 11.44
CA PHE A 201 14.15 15.27 12.33
C PHE A 201 15.62 15.40 11.94
N THR A 202 16.01 16.60 11.51
CA THR A 202 17.38 17.00 11.15
C THR A 202 17.68 18.35 11.79
N ASP A 203 18.91 18.84 11.64
CA ASP A 203 19.29 20.16 12.14
C ASP A 203 18.44 21.31 11.54
N THR A 204 17.88 21.10 10.35
CA THR A 204 17.13 22.12 9.60
C THR A 204 15.64 21.82 9.45
N LYS A 205 15.17 20.61 9.77
CA LYS A 205 13.78 20.19 9.59
C LYS A 205 13.29 19.37 10.77
N GLN A 206 12.11 19.72 11.28
CA GLN A 206 11.40 18.98 12.30
C GLN A 206 10.02 18.61 11.76
N ASP A 207 9.88 17.39 11.28
CA ASP A 207 8.66 16.90 10.63
C ASP A 207 8.13 15.68 11.38
N SER A 208 6.97 15.86 11.99
CA SER A 208 6.30 14.83 12.80
C SER A 208 5.37 13.92 11.97
N THR A 209 5.39 14.03 10.66
CA THR A 209 4.54 13.25 9.74
C THR A 209 5.36 12.29 8.87
N HIS A 210 6.47 12.80 8.30
CA HIS A 210 7.26 12.02 7.36
C HIS A 210 8.38 11.25 8.05
N LEU A 211 8.69 10.09 7.52
CA LEU A 211 9.73 9.20 8.02
C LEU A 211 11.09 9.56 7.41
N ASN A 212 12.14 9.22 8.13
CA ASN A 212 13.48 9.11 7.58
C ASN A 212 13.75 7.68 7.09
N VAL A 213 14.96 7.43 6.58
CA VAL A 213 15.36 6.12 6.03
C VAL A 213 15.18 4.99 7.04
N ALA A 214 15.57 5.20 8.30
CA ALA A 214 15.42 4.19 9.36
C ALA A 214 13.94 3.90 9.64
N GLY A 215 13.12 4.96 9.80
CA GLY A 215 11.69 4.84 10.02
C GLY A 215 10.96 4.16 8.89
N ALA A 216 11.31 4.48 7.64
CA ALA A 216 10.71 3.85 6.46
C ALA A 216 10.96 2.33 6.43
N GLY A 217 12.18 1.88 6.74
CA GLY A 217 12.52 0.46 6.86
C GLY A 217 11.76 -0.24 7.98
N ILE A 218 11.70 0.39 9.17
CA ILE A 218 10.97 -0.16 10.32
C ILE A 218 9.47 -0.30 10.01
N VAL A 219 8.84 0.73 9.47
CA VAL A 219 7.40 0.72 9.14
C VAL A 219 7.07 -0.31 8.05
N ALA A 220 7.94 -0.44 7.04
CA ALA A 220 7.81 -1.51 6.04
C ALA A 220 7.90 -2.90 6.69
N GLY A 221 8.83 -3.08 7.64
CA GLY A 221 8.95 -4.30 8.44
C GLY A 221 7.68 -4.63 9.22
N LEU A 222 7.05 -3.63 9.86
CA LEU A 222 5.77 -3.82 10.57
C LEU A 222 4.67 -4.34 9.63
N PHE A 223 4.56 -3.77 8.43
CA PHE A 223 3.61 -4.27 7.43
C PHE A 223 3.89 -5.73 7.07
N VAL A 224 5.14 -6.08 6.84
CA VAL A 224 5.55 -7.45 6.45
C VAL A 224 5.25 -8.46 7.56
N GLU A 225 5.63 -8.15 8.79
CA GLU A 225 5.37 -9.02 9.94
C GLU A 225 3.86 -9.20 10.20
N GLU A 226 3.08 -8.12 10.10
CA GLU A 226 1.63 -8.22 10.25
C GLU A 226 0.99 -9.02 9.11
N ALA A 227 1.45 -8.84 7.87
CA ALA A 227 0.98 -9.64 6.73
C ALA A 227 1.27 -11.14 6.94
N LYS A 228 2.43 -11.49 7.52
CA LYS A 228 2.78 -12.86 7.89
C LYS A 228 1.92 -13.37 9.05
N ALA A 229 1.73 -12.58 10.11
CA ALA A 229 0.94 -12.94 11.27
C ALA A 229 -0.52 -13.23 10.91
N GLN A 230 -1.12 -12.40 10.05
CA GLN A 230 -2.46 -12.60 9.50
C GLN A 230 -2.51 -13.70 8.42
N ARG A 231 -1.38 -14.26 7.98
CA ARG A 231 -1.30 -15.22 6.88
C ARG A 231 -1.93 -14.70 5.59
N LEU A 232 -1.73 -13.42 5.30
CA LEU A 232 -2.23 -12.82 4.05
C LEU A 232 -1.55 -13.49 2.84
N PRO A 233 -2.23 -13.59 1.69
CA PRO A 233 -1.65 -14.21 0.48
C PRO A 233 -0.30 -13.59 0.07
N ILE A 234 -0.10 -12.29 0.30
CA ILE A 234 1.14 -11.56 0.01
C ILE A 234 2.33 -12.02 0.89
N ALA A 235 2.08 -12.63 2.05
CA ALA A 235 3.14 -13.05 2.97
C ALA A 235 4.15 -14.02 2.32
N SER A 236 3.71 -14.83 1.35
CA SER A 236 4.54 -15.82 0.66
C SER A 236 5.63 -15.22 -0.23
N ILE A 237 5.57 -13.94 -0.56
CA ILE A 237 6.54 -13.27 -1.43
C ILE A 237 7.56 -12.42 -0.65
N PHE A 238 7.40 -12.33 0.66
CA PHE A 238 8.39 -11.71 1.53
C PHE A 238 9.50 -12.70 1.92
N LYS A 239 10.69 -12.15 2.20
CA LYS A 239 11.86 -12.90 2.69
C LYS A 239 11.65 -13.34 4.13
#